data_5ce094f330780049018b155b689e5f6e
#
_entry.id   5ce094f330780049018b155b689e5f6e
#
_cell.length_a   1.000
_cell.length_b   1.000
_cell.length_c   1.000
_cell.angle_alpha   90.00
_cell.angle_beta   90.00
_cell.angle_gamma   90.00
#
_symmetry.space_group_name_H-M   'P 1'
#
loop_
_entity.id
_entity.type
_entity.pdbx_description
1 polymer ?
#
loop_
_entity_poly.entity_id
_entity_poly.type
_entity_poly.pdbx_seq_one_letter_code
_entity_poly.pdbx_strand_id
1 'polypeptide(L)'
;MIKSVNKIVIVGGGSAGWMSASALKCAYPEKEVVVIESPDVATVGVGESTLGGINDFCHFLGIDEKEFMPLTDASYKMSIKFTDFYEKDAGGFHYPFGRPMTDGTMHGLDDWLVKKAIYPDTPIEDFVHCFFPAAPLWDQNKFSMNKYGMLDSYDPHNDVAYHFDAAKFGAYLKDGYCKPRGVIHLSNTVVETIVNDSGVEKLILDSGEEVTADLFVDCTGFKSLLLGEALEEPFISYNDMLPNNRALATRIPYKDKEKELEPFTNSTALGNGWVWNIPSWERLGTGYVFSDEYITVEDAEEEFKQHLMSDKMVVPRTREEVDSLEFKDIRMRVGIHERTFVKNVVAIGLSAGFIEPLESNGLYTVHEFLFKLIKSLERPAVTQWDKDVYNSAAFGMWRNFAQFVAMHYSLSIRDDTEYWKANANRTWSPGM
;
A
#
# COMPACT_ATOMS: atom_id res chain seq x y z
N MET A 1 27.67 8.07 -12.62
CA MET A 1 28.17 6.79 -12.08
C MET A 1 28.56 7.00 -10.62
N ILE A 2 28.04 6.14 -9.72
CA ILE A 2 28.46 6.11 -8.30
C ILE A 2 29.49 4.99 -8.17
N LYS A 3 30.75 5.33 -7.88
CA LYS A 3 31.88 4.36 -7.93
C LYS A 3 31.86 3.37 -6.76
N SER A 4 31.37 3.80 -5.59
CA SER A 4 31.27 2.99 -4.39
C SER A 4 30.19 3.59 -3.51
N VAL A 5 29.32 2.75 -2.98
CA VAL A 5 28.30 3.17 -2.01
C VAL A 5 28.68 2.60 -0.65
N ASN A 6 29.24 3.44 0.22
CA ASN A 6 29.63 3.07 1.58
C ASN A 6 28.70 3.71 2.61
N LYS A 7 28.22 4.93 2.32
CA LYS A 7 27.31 5.67 3.17
C LYS A 7 26.00 5.94 2.45
N ILE A 8 24.88 5.52 3.08
CA ILE A 8 23.52 5.71 2.60
C ILE A 8 22.77 6.58 3.61
N VAL A 9 22.19 7.67 3.14
CA VAL A 9 21.34 8.55 3.96
C VAL A 9 19.92 8.46 3.48
N ILE A 10 19.02 8.10 4.37
CA ILE A 10 17.57 8.00 4.15
C ILE A 10 16.93 9.22 4.78
N VAL A 11 16.16 9.97 4.01
CA VAL A 11 15.43 11.15 4.50
C VAL A 11 13.95 10.81 4.59
N GLY A 12 13.42 10.87 5.83
CA GLY A 12 12.06 10.50 6.17
C GLY A 12 11.99 9.27 7.06
N GLY A 13 11.37 9.39 8.23
CA GLY A 13 11.24 8.36 9.27
C GLY A 13 9.89 7.65 9.28
N GLY A 14 9.11 7.70 8.18
CA GLY A 14 7.90 6.93 8.02
C GLY A 14 8.17 5.44 7.72
N SER A 15 7.10 4.66 7.44
CA SER A 15 7.20 3.23 7.12
C SER A 15 8.19 2.96 5.99
N ALA A 16 8.14 3.70 4.88
CA ALA A 16 9.07 3.54 3.77
C ALA A 16 10.53 3.79 4.17
N GLY A 17 10.80 4.77 5.04
CA GLY A 17 12.15 5.08 5.52
C GLY A 17 12.72 3.97 6.40
N TRP A 18 11.96 3.49 7.37
CA TRP A 18 12.44 2.41 8.25
C TRP A 18 12.47 1.05 7.55
N MET A 19 11.57 0.78 6.59
CA MET A 19 11.69 -0.38 5.69
C MET A 19 12.98 -0.28 4.84
N SER A 20 13.30 0.91 4.31
CA SER A 20 14.52 1.15 3.55
C SER A 20 15.77 0.91 4.40
N ALA A 21 15.80 1.46 5.61
CA ALA A 21 16.91 1.29 6.54
C ALA A 21 17.13 -0.18 6.92
N SER A 22 16.04 -0.89 7.24
CA SER A 22 16.11 -2.31 7.63
C SER A 22 16.61 -3.18 6.48
N ALA A 23 16.07 -3.00 5.27
CA ALA A 23 16.44 -3.79 4.11
C ALA A 23 17.90 -3.53 3.67
N LEU A 24 18.32 -2.26 3.63
CA LEU A 24 19.68 -1.91 3.24
C LEU A 24 20.72 -2.35 4.28
N LYS A 25 20.38 -2.25 5.57
CA LYS A 25 21.26 -2.73 6.64
C LYS A 25 21.33 -4.25 6.71
N CYS A 26 20.25 -4.94 6.36
CA CYS A 26 20.25 -6.40 6.23
C CYS A 26 21.14 -6.86 5.08
N ALA A 27 20.96 -6.26 3.90
CA ALA A 27 21.74 -6.62 2.70
C ALA A 27 23.22 -6.27 2.81
N TYR A 28 23.53 -5.15 3.49
CA TYR A 28 24.87 -4.58 3.56
C TYR A 28 25.23 -4.17 5.00
N PRO A 29 25.53 -5.14 5.87
CA PRO A 29 25.82 -4.87 7.29
C PRO A 29 27.01 -3.94 7.50
N GLU A 30 27.97 -3.93 6.56
CA GLU A 30 29.19 -3.12 6.60
C GLU A 30 28.96 -1.65 6.23
N LYS A 31 27.88 -1.31 5.53
CA LYS A 31 27.63 0.06 5.11
C LYS A 31 27.09 0.93 6.25
N GLU A 32 27.48 2.19 6.21
CA GLU A 32 26.89 3.21 7.09
C GLU A 32 25.48 3.56 6.57
N VAL A 33 24.48 3.33 7.38
CA VAL A 33 23.08 3.69 7.09
C VAL A 33 22.62 4.70 8.13
N VAL A 34 22.18 5.86 7.66
CA VAL A 34 21.68 6.98 8.48
C VAL A 34 20.24 7.26 8.08
N VAL A 35 19.35 7.41 9.07
CA VAL A 35 17.98 7.89 8.86
C VAL A 35 17.83 9.27 9.49
N ILE A 36 17.41 10.24 8.69
CA ILE A 36 17.02 11.58 9.15
C ILE A 36 15.51 11.63 9.24
N GLU A 37 14.98 11.80 10.45
CA GLU A 37 13.56 11.84 10.75
C GLU A 37 13.22 13.18 11.41
N SER A 38 12.37 13.98 10.76
CA SER A 38 11.89 15.22 11.36
C SER A 38 10.94 14.92 12.53
N PRO A 39 11.17 15.50 13.71
CA PRO A 39 10.26 15.37 14.84
C PRO A 39 8.90 16.05 14.62
N ASP A 40 8.83 17.00 13.68
CA ASP A 40 7.66 17.83 13.42
C ASP A 40 6.70 17.21 12.40
N VAL A 41 7.12 16.16 11.70
CA VAL A 41 6.32 15.51 10.66
C VAL A 41 5.73 14.21 11.18
N ALA A 42 4.43 14.23 11.45
CA ALA A 42 3.72 13.02 11.86
C ALA A 42 3.65 11.99 10.71
N THR A 43 3.89 10.73 11.03
CA THR A 43 3.66 9.62 10.08
C THR A 43 2.19 9.58 9.66
N VAL A 44 1.95 9.45 8.37
CA VAL A 44 0.60 9.24 7.82
C VAL A 44 0.21 7.79 8.13
N GLY A 45 -0.33 7.54 9.32
CA GLY A 45 -0.73 6.19 9.75
C GLY A 45 -2.25 6.08 9.78
N VAL A 46 -2.83 5.40 8.80
CA VAL A 46 -4.29 5.14 8.73
C VAL A 46 -4.63 3.66 8.94
N GLY A 47 -3.64 2.81 9.17
CA GLY A 47 -3.70 1.37 9.06
C GLY A 47 -3.24 0.94 7.66
N GLU A 48 -2.39 -0.07 7.61
CA GLU A 48 -1.89 -0.61 6.35
C GLU A 48 -2.49 -1.97 6.09
N SER A 49 -2.95 -2.14 4.86
CA SER A 49 -3.32 -3.42 4.28
C SER A 49 -2.22 -3.83 3.31
N THR A 50 -1.70 -5.05 3.42
CA THR A 50 -0.57 -5.53 2.63
C THR A 50 -0.98 -6.59 1.61
N LEU A 51 -0.04 -6.94 0.72
CA LEU A 51 -0.10 -8.09 -0.18
C LEU A 51 0.87 -9.17 0.29
N GLY A 52 0.71 -10.41 -0.20
CA GLY A 52 1.51 -11.57 0.21
C GLY A 52 3.03 -11.37 0.16
N GLY A 53 3.53 -10.54 -0.76
CA GLY A 53 4.96 -10.19 -0.85
C GLY A 53 5.57 -9.56 0.41
N ILE A 54 4.76 -9.10 1.37
CA ILE A 54 5.26 -8.65 2.68
C ILE A 54 5.93 -9.79 3.46
N ASN A 55 5.51 -11.02 3.23
CA ASN A 55 6.13 -12.20 3.84
C ASN A 55 7.56 -12.38 3.37
N ASP A 56 7.82 -12.18 2.06
CA ASP A 56 9.19 -12.22 1.52
C ASP A 56 10.07 -11.14 2.15
N PHE A 57 9.50 -9.95 2.39
CA PHE A 57 10.22 -8.87 3.07
C PHE A 57 10.51 -9.21 4.54
N CYS A 58 9.55 -9.71 5.28
CA CYS A 58 9.74 -10.13 6.67
C CYS A 58 10.72 -11.30 6.76
N HIS A 59 10.62 -12.27 5.87
CA HIS A 59 11.54 -13.40 5.80
C HIS A 59 12.98 -12.95 5.46
N PHE A 60 13.14 -12.05 4.50
CA PHE A 60 14.44 -11.47 4.16
C PHE A 60 15.11 -10.79 5.36
N LEU A 61 14.34 -10.11 6.20
CA LEU A 61 14.82 -9.49 7.43
C LEU A 61 15.02 -10.49 8.58
N GLY A 62 14.48 -11.71 8.48
CA GLY A 62 14.47 -12.68 9.58
C GLY A 62 13.51 -12.28 10.71
N ILE A 63 12.42 -11.59 10.39
CA ILE A 63 11.38 -11.19 11.36
C ILE A 63 10.40 -12.33 11.57
N ASP A 64 10.12 -12.67 12.85
CA ASP A 64 9.13 -13.68 13.25
C ASP A 64 7.76 -13.03 13.47
N GLU A 65 6.70 -13.64 12.93
CA GLU A 65 5.32 -13.24 13.15
C GLU A 65 4.96 -13.11 14.64
N LYS A 66 5.43 -14.03 15.46
CA LYS A 66 5.18 -14.03 16.90
C LYS A 66 5.77 -12.81 17.61
N GLU A 67 6.79 -12.19 17.01
CA GLU A 67 7.42 -10.98 17.53
C GLU A 67 6.71 -9.72 17.02
N PHE A 68 6.60 -9.57 15.68
CA PHE A 68 6.13 -8.31 15.14
C PHE A 68 4.62 -8.10 15.25
N MET A 69 3.80 -9.16 15.09
CA MET A 69 2.35 -9.01 15.08
C MET A 69 1.78 -8.38 16.36
N PRO A 70 2.17 -8.83 17.58
CA PRO A 70 1.70 -8.20 18.80
C PRO A 70 2.16 -6.75 18.97
N LEU A 71 3.34 -6.41 18.43
CA LEU A 71 3.92 -5.07 18.55
C LEU A 71 3.36 -4.07 17.55
N THR A 72 2.67 -4.55 16.52
CA THR A 72 2.16 -3.73 15.41
C THR A 72 0.65 -3.74 15.29
N ASP A 73 -0.07 -4.33 16.24
CA ASP A 73 -1.52 -4.58 16.18
C ASP A 73 -1.91 -5.34 14.92
N ALA A 74 -1.07 -6.28 14.47
CA ALA A 74 -1.31 -6.97 13.22
C ALA A 74 -2.45 -7.99 13.32
N SER A 75 -3.15 -8.17 12.23
CA SER A 75 -4.08 -9.26 11.98
C SER A 75 -3.79 -9.90 10.62
N TYR A 76 -4.34 -11.08 10.38
CA TYR A 76 -4.17 -11.78 9.11
C TYR A 76 -5.12 -11.26 8.04
N LYS A 77 -4.65 -11.29 6.79
CA LYS A 77 -5.41 -10.91 5.61
C LYS A 77 -5.33 -12.01 4.56
N MET A 78 -6.47 -12.57 4.16
CA MET A 78 -6.57 -13.69 3.21
C MET A 78 -7.11 -13.28 1.85
N SER A 79 -7.74 -12.09 1.77
CA SER A 79 -8.34 -11.59 0.52
C SER A 79 -8.59 -10.08 0.59
N ILE A 80 -9.02 -9.53 -0.54
CA ILE A 80 -9.68 -8.23 -0.62
C ILE A 80 -11.12 -8.47 -1.06
N LYS A 81 -12.08 -7.94 -0.33
CA LYS A 81 -13.50 -7.96 -0.72
C LYS A 81 -13.85 -6.64 -1.38
N PHE A 82 -14.53 -6.72 -2.52
CA PHE A 82 -15.06 -5.57 -3.24
C PHE A 82 -16.59 -5.62 -3.15
N THR A 83 -17.17 -4.64 -2.48
CA THR A 83 -18.62 -4.54 -2.27
C THR A 83 -19.18 -3.43 -3.14
N ASP A 84 -20.24 -3.72 -3.90
CA ASP A 84 -20.96 -2.79 -4.78
C ASP A 84 -20.11 -2.12 -5.89
N PHE A 85 -18.96 -2.68 -6.24
CA PHE A 85 -18.11 -2.13 -7.30
C PHE A 85 -18.67 -2.43 -8.70
N TYR A 86 -19.15 -3.65 -8.93
CA TYR A 86 -19.67 -4.03 -10.24
C TYR A 86 -21.03 -3.40 -10.50
N GLU A 87 -21.96 -3.54 -9.57
CA GLU A 87 -23.32 -3.02 -9.62
C GLU A 87 -23.73 -2.58 -8.22
N LYS A 88 -24.51 -1.51 -8.11
CA LYS A 88 -24.98 -1.00 -6.84
C LYS A 88 -25.94 -2.00 -6.18
N ASP A 89 -25.78 -2.25 -4.89
CA ASP A 89 -26.58 -3.16 -4.06
C ASP A 89 -26.56 -4.63 -4.54
N ALA A 90 -25.63 -5.02 -5.41
CA ALA A 90 -25.46 -6.40 -5.87
C ALA A 90 -24.62 -7.27 -4.93
N GLY A 91 -24.13 -6.73 -3.81
CA GLY A 91 -23.27 -7.42 -2.88
C GLY A 91 -21.79 -7.31 -3.27
N GLY A 92 -21.00 -8.34 -2.94
CA GLY A 92 -19.55 -8.25 -3.13
C GLY A 92 -18.95 -9.55 -3.62
N PHE A 93 -17.69 -9.44 -4.05
CA PHE A 93 -16.86 -10.59 -4.41
C PHE A 93 -15.50 -10.47 -3.73
N HIS A 94 -14.84 -11.60 -3.51
CA HIS A 94 -13.49 -11.65 -2.97
C HIS A 94 -12.46 -11.78 -4.09
N TYR A 95 -11.36 -11.07 -3.96
CA TYR A 95 -10.11 -11.31 -4.65
C TYR A 95 -9.15 -11.99 -3.66
N PRO A 96 -9.12 -13.36 -3.68
CA PRO A 96 -8.40 -14.13 -2.68
C PRO A 96 -6.91 -14.15 -2.97
N PHE A 97 -6.12 -14.35 -1.92
CA PHE A 97 -4.73 -14.71 -2.05
C PHE A 97 -4.60 -16.23 -2.27
N GLY A 98 -3.46 -16.66 -2.78
CA GLY A 98 -3.22 -18.05 -3.10
C GLY A 98 -3.68 -18.46 -4.49
N ARG A 99 -3.73 -19.76 -4.71
CA ARG A 99 -4.02 -20.35 -6.01
C ARG A 99 -5.37 -21.05 -6.02
N PRO A 100 -6.14 -20.94 -7.09
CA PRO A 100 -7.36 -21.71 -7.22
C PRO A 100 -7.03 -23.22 -7.25
N MET A 101 -7.85 -24.02 -6.60
CA MET A 101 -7.83 -25.48 -6.75
C MET A 101 -8.29 -25.84 -8.16
N THR A 102 -7.36 -26.27 -8.98
CA THR A 102 -7.64 -26.86 -10.29
C THR A 102 -7.03 -28.25 -10.32
N ASP A 103 -7.63 -29.16 -11.04
CA ASP A 103 -7.13 -30.54 -11.20
C ASP A 103 -5.88 -30.64 -12.11
N GLY A 104 -5.24 -29.50 -12.39
CA GLY A 104 -4.11 -29.38 -13.31
C GLY A 104 -4.49 -29.30 -14.78
N THR A 105 -5.76 -29.35 -15.12
CA THR A 105 -6.26 -29.30 -16.50
C THR A 105 -6.70 -27.91 -16.95
N MET A 106 -6.61 -26.90 -16.11
CA MET A 106 -7.04 -25.51 -16.37
C MET A 106 -8.54 -25.32 -16.66
N HIS A 107 -9.38 -26.27 -16.29
CA HIS A 107 -10.82 -26.21 -16.59
C HIS A 107 -11.65 -25.40 -15.59
N GLY A 108 -11.09 -24.95 -14.47
CA GLY A 108 -11.84 -24.32 -13.40
C GLY A 108 -12.71 -23.13 -13.82
N LEU A 109 -12.15 -22.18 -14.58
CA LEU A 109 -12.92 -21.04 -15.08
C LEU A 109 -13.95 -21.46 -16.12
N ASP A 110 -13.59 -22.32 -17.06
CA ASP A 110 -14.50 -22.82 -18.10
C ASP A 110 -15.66 -23.60 -17.48
N ASP A 111 -15.40 -24.44 -16.49
CA ASP A 111 -16.43 -25.20 -15.77
C ASP A 111 -17.39 -24.25 -15.04
N TRP A 112 -16.88 -23.20 -14.42
CA TRP A 112 -17.72 -22.19 -13.76
C TRP A 112 -18.55 -21.39 -14.76
N LEU A 113 -17.99 -21.01 -15.90
CA LEU A 113 -18.73 -20.34 -16.99
C LEU A 113 -19.84 -21.22 -17.54
N VAL A 114 -19.59 -22.52 -17.71
CA VAL A 114 -20.62 -23.49 -18.10
C VAL A 114 -21.70 -23.60 -17.04
N LYS A 115 -21.32 -23.70 -15.75
CA LYS A 115 -22.26 -23.68 -14.61
C LYS A 115 -23.13 -22.41 -14.65
N LYS A 116 -22.52 -21.23 -14.80
CA LYS A 116 -23.21 -19.95 -14.85
C LYS A 116 -24.15 -19.85 -16.06
N ALA A 117 -23.74 -20.41 -17.21
CA ALA A 117 -24.60 -20.45 -18.42
C ALA A 117 -25.81 -21.35 -18.26
N ILE A 118 -25.66 -22.50 -17.56
CA ILE A 118 -26.76 -23.44 -17.30
C ILE A 118 -27.67 -22.93 -16.16
N TYR A 119 -27.08 -22.31 -15.14
CA TYR A 119 -27.75 -21.78 -13.96
C TYR A 119 -27.48 -20.29 -13.82
N PRO A 120 -28.16 -19.41 -14.58
CA PRO A 120 -27.88 -17.96 -14.63
C PRO A 120 -27.94 -17.26 -13.27
N ASP A 121 -28.77 -17.78 -12.36
CA ASP A 121 -28.95 -17.22 -11.01
C ASP A 121 -27.83 -17.60 -10.01
N THR A 122 -26.77 -18.32 -10.48
CA THR A 122 -25.62 -18.64 -9.65
C THR A 122 -24.94 -17.35 -9.18
N PRO A 123 -24.79 -17.12 -7.86
CA PRO A 123 -24.14 -15.93 -7.34
C PRO A 123 -22.68 -15.80 -7.81
N ILE A 124 -22.20 -14.57 -7.99
CA ILE A 124 -20.81 -14.28 -8.45
C ILE A 124 -19.78 -14.79 -7.45
N GLU A 125 -20.05 -14.65 -6.16
CA GLU A 125 -19.19 -15.13 -5.07
C GLU A 125 -19.00 -16.65 -5.07
N ASP A 126 -19.91 -17.39 -5.70
CA ASP A 126 -19.83 -18.85 -5.78
C ASP A 126 -18.57 -19.34 -6.53
N PHE A 127 -18.03 -18.52 -7.44
CA PHE A 127 -16.75 -18.82 -8.10
C PHE A 127 -15.63 -19.04 -7.08
N VAL A 128 -15.50 -18.12 -6.14
CA VAL A 128 -14.43 -18.16 -5.13
C VAL A 128 -14.63 -19.36 -4.20
N HIS A 129 -15.86 -19.65 -3.79
CA HIS A 129 -16.18 -20.79 -2.94
C HIS A 129 -15.95 -22.15 -3.65
N CYS A 130 -16.08 -22.19 -4.98
CA CYS A 130 -15.78 -23.39 -5.74
C CYS A 130 -14.29 -23.69 -5.85
N PHE A 131 -13.43 -22.65 -5.89
CA PHE A 131 -12.02 -22.85 -6.27
C PHE A 131 -11.01 -22.48 -5.20
N PHE A 132 -11.40 -21.77 -4.15
CA PHE A 132 -10.46 -21.33 -3.12
C PHE A 132 -10.80 -21.97 -1.76
N PRO A 133 -9.94 -22.87 -1.26
CA PRO A 133 -10.21 -23.60 -0.01
C PRO A 133 -10.21 -22.70 1.22
N ALA A 134 -9.68 -21.48 1.11
CA ALA A 134 -9.70 -20.49 2.17
C ALA A 134 -11.08 -19.81 2.34
N ALA A 135 -11.99 -19.89 1.35
CA ALA A 135 -13.27 -19.22 1.38
C ALA A 135 -14.11 -19.49 2.67
N PRO A 136 -14.29 -20.74 3.10
CA PRO A 136 -15.02 -21.01 4.35
C PRO A 136 -14.38 -20.42 5.61
N LEU A 137 -13.08 -20.08 5.57
CA LEU A 137 -12.40 -19.47 6.72
C LEU A 137 -12.80 -18.00 6.86
N TRP A 138 -12.71 -17.22 5.79
CA TRP A 138 -13.09 -15.80 5.90
C TRP A 138 -14.59 -15.59 6.08
N ASP A 139 -15.45 -16.47 5.56
CA ASP A 139 -16.91 -16.41 5.80
C ASP A 139 -17.28 -16.54 7.29
N GLN A 140 -16.41 -17.16 8.06
CA GLN A 140 -16.61 -17.39 9.49
C GLN A 140 -15.67 -16.57 10.37
N ASN A 141 -14.95 -15.59 9.80
CA ASN A 141 -13.92 -14.81 10.49
C ASN A 141 -12.86 -15.71 11.18
N LYS A 142 -12.44 -16.76 10.49
CA LYS A 142 -11.44 -17.70 11.00
C LYS A 142 -10.16 -17.62 10.17
N PHE A 143 -9.08 -17.98 10.83
CA PHE A 143 -7.78 -18.20 10.22
C PHE A 143 -7.23 -19.55 10.67
N SER A 144 -6.51 -20.24 9.81
CA SER A 144 -5.89 -21.52 10.15
C SER A 144 -4.42 -21.54 9.74
N MET A 145 -3.56 -21.80 10.72
CA MET A 145 -2.14 -22.14 10.51
C MET A 145 -1.97 -23.66 10.36
N ASN A 146 -2.77 -24.29 9.51
CA ASN A 146 -2.70 -25.75 9.37
C ASN A 146 -1.36 -26.19 8.77
N LYS A 147 -0.45 -26.61 9.63
CA LYS A 147 0.89 -27.10 9.27
C LYS A 147 0.88 -28.50 8.64
N TYR A 148 -0.26 -29.17 8.59
CA TYR A 148 -0.36 -30.56 8.16
C TYR A 148 -0.86 -30.74 6.72
N GLY A 149 -0.84 -29.68 5.93
CA GLY A 149 -0.99 -29.77 4.47
C GLY A 149 -2.29 -30.41 3.97
N MET A 150 -3.39 -30.23 4.70
CA MET A 150 -4.67 -30.83 4.32
C MET A 150 -5.37 -30.14 3.15
N LEU A 151 -4.84 -28.99 2.72
CA LEU A 151 -5.36 -28.25 1.57
C LEU A 151 -4.20 -27.95 0.63
N ASP A 152 -4.06 -28.75 -0.42
CA ASP A 152 -2.95 -28.68 -1.39
C ASP A 152 -2.79 -27.32 -2.08
N SER A 153 -3.77 -26.44 -1.97
CA SER A 153 -3.78 -25.12 -2.60
C SER A 153 -3.83 -23.94 -1.60
N TYR A 154 -3.62 -24.19 -0.32
CA TYR A 154 -3.56 -23.14 0.70
C TYR A 154 -2.29 -23.28 1.54
N ASP A 155 -1.42 -22.29 1.42
CA ASP A 155 -0.21 -22.16 2.23
C ASP A 155 -0.31 -20.91 3.11
N PRO A 156 -0.52 -21.07 4.44
CA PRO A 156 -0.68 -19.94 5.34
C PRO A 156 0.54 -19.02 5.42
N HIS A 157 1.69 -19.42 4.88
CA HIS A 157 2.90 -18.58 4.83
C HIS A 157 2.99 -17.76 3.55
N ASN A 158 2.45 -18.25 2.43
CA ASN A 158 2.57 -17.59 1.13
C ASN A 158 1.25 -16.95 0.67
N ASP A 159 0.11 -17.52 1.08
CA ASP A 159 -1.22 -17.11 0.60
C ASP A 159 -1.95 -16.21 1.59
N VAL A 160 -1.20 -15.56 2.48
CA VAL A 160 -1.72 -14.67 3.51
C VAL A 160 -0.86 -13.40 3.57
N ALA A 161 -1.47 -12.30 3.86
CA ALA A 161 -0.82 -11.03 4.15
C ALA A 161 -1.24 -10.54 5.55
N TYR A 162 -0.97 -9.27 5.85
CA TYR A 162 -1.30 -8.67 7.14
C TYR A 162 -2.01 -7.34 6.98
N HIS A 163 -2.86 -7.04 7.97
CA HIS A 163 -3.18 -5.67 8.35
C HIS A 163 -2.34 -5.29 9.56
N PHE A 164 -1.84 -4.08 9.64
CA PHE A 164 -1.13 -3.59 10.81
C PHE A 164 -1.16 -2.05 10.92
N ASP A 165 -0.78 -1.55 12.08
CA ASP A 165 -0.55 -0.12 12.27
C ASP A 165 0.81 0.26 11.69
N ALA A 166 0.81 1.08 10.64
CA ALA A 166 2.03 1.50 9.94
C ALA A 166 3.03 2.23 10.85
N ALA A 167 2.53 3.05 11.78
CA ALA A 167 3.41 3.79 12.70
C ALA A 167 4.08 2.83 13.69
N LYS A 168 3.33 1.85 14.21
CA LYS A 168 3.89 0.80 15.08
C LYS A 168 4.87 -0.10 14.32
N PHE A 169 4.58 -0.44 13.05
CA PHE A 169 5.52 -1.22 12.23
C PHE A 169 6.82 -0.43 11.98
N GLY A 170 6.72 0.86 11.66
CA GLY A 170 7.89 1.74 11.55
C GLY A 170 8.68 1.81 12.85
N ALA A 171 8.02 1.96 14.01
CA ALA A 171 8.66 1.98 15.32
C ALA A 171 9.34 0.63 15.65
N TYR A 172 8.69 -0.50 15.35
CA TYR A 172 9.27 -1.83 15.49
C TYR A 172 10.54 -1.98 14.66
N LEU A 173 10.52 -1.60 13.37
CA LEU A 173 11.70 -1.63 12.52
C LEU A 173 12.81 -0.69 13.02
N LYS A 174 12.46 0.51 13.49
CA LYS A 174 13.40 1.47 14.06
C LYS A 174 14.09 0.92 15.31
N ASP A 175 13.32 0.59 16.34
CA ASP A 175 13.83 0.33 17.68
C ASP A 175 14.22 -1.15 17.87
N GLY A 176 13.44 -2.07 17.32
CA GLY A 176 13.67 -3.52 17.45
C GLY A 176 14.67 -4.07 16.42
N TYR A 177 14.73 -3.49 15.22
CA TYR A 177 15.55 -4.03 14.15
C TYR A 177 16.76 -3.16 13.80
N CYS A 178 16.56 -1.88 13.44
CA CYS A 178 17.60 -1.01 12.86
C CYS A 178 18.63 -0.54 13.88
N LYS A 179 18.20 0.05 15.01
CA LYS A 179 19.11 0.57 16.03
C LYS A 179 20.06 -0.49 16.59
N PRO A 180 19.59 -1.72 16.94
CA PRO A 180 20.48 -2.79 17.41
C PRO A 180 21.55 -3.22 16.37
N ARG A 181 21.27 -2.96 15.08
CA ARG A 181 22.19 -3.25 13.96
C ARG A 181 23.09 -2.08 13.54
N GLY A 182 23.08 -1.00 14.32
CA GLY A 182 23.95 0.16 14.12
C GLY A 182 23.48 1.12 13.04
N VAL A 183 22.19 1.17 12.71
CA VAL A 183 21.63 2.27 11.92
C VAL A 183 21.63 3.54 12.77
N ILE A 184 22.18 4.63 12.22
CA ILE A 184 22.25 5.92 12.88
C ILE A 184 20.94 6.66 12.67
N HIS A 185 20.29 7.11 13.75
CA HIS A 185 19.06 7.90 13.70
C HIS A 185 19.35 9.34 14.10
N LEU A 186 19.09 10.28 13.19
CA LEU A 186 19.15 11.72 13.42
C LEU A 186 17.72 12.27 13.51
N SER A 187 17.33 12.71 14.72
CA SER A 187 16.05 13.38 14.94
C SER A 187 16.22 14.87 14.63
N ASN A 188 16.18 15.20 13.35
CA ASN A 188 16.42 16.53 12.83
C ASN A 188 15.60 16.78 11.56
N THR A 189 15.36 18.03 11.23
CA THR A 189 14.68 18.46 10.00
C THR A 189 15.72 18.89 8.95
N VAL A 190 15.59 18.41 7.72
CA VAL A 190 16.36 18.94 6.58
C VAL A 190 15.79 20.30 6.19
N VAL A 191 16.57 21.34 6.31
CA VAL A 191 16.18 22.72 6.01
C VAL A 191 16.68 23.19 4.64
N GLU A 192 17.76 22.59 4.12
CA GLU A 192 18.30 22.93 2.82
C GLU A 192 18.96 21.71 2.16
N THR A 193 18.80 21.57 0.85
CA THR A 193 19.44 20.53 0.02
C THR A 193 20.37 21.20 -0.98
N ILE A 194 21.66 20.99 -0.84
CA ILE A 194 22.68 21.52 -1.79
C ILE A 194 22.89 20.50 -2.89
N VAL A 195 22.71 20.93 -4.14
CA VAL A 195 22.82 20.11 -5.33
C VAL A 195 23.95 20.57 -6.24
N ASN A 196 24.57 19.62 -6.96
CA ASN A 196 25.53 19.87 -8.02
C ASN A 196 25.26 18.98 -9.23
N ASP A 197 26.15 18.95 -10.21
CA ASP A 197 26.00 18.13 -11.42
C ASP A 197 25.88 16.62 -11.12
N SER A 198 26.43 16.14 -10.02
CA SER A 198 26.43 14.74 -9.60
C SER A 198 25.16 14.34 -8.82
N GLY A 199 24.35 15.32 -8.37
CA GLY A 199 23.15 15.13 -7.57
C GLY A 199 23.16 15.94 -6.27
N VAL A 200 22.66 15.37 -5.19
CA VAL A 200 22.70 15.96 -3.85
C VAL A 200 24.15 15.87 -3.34
N GLU A 201 24.75 17.04 -3.08
CA GLU A 201 26.09 17.15 -2.51
C GLU A 201 26.04 16.97 -0.99
N LYS A 202 25.14 17.72 -0.32
CA LYS A 202 24.92 17.64 1.11
C LYS A 202 23.53 18.15 1.51
N LEU A 203 23.11 17.72 2.68
CA LEU A 203 21.92 18.22 3.37
C LEU A 203 22.33 19.09 4.54
N ILE A 204 21.64 20.19 4.76
CA ILE A 204 21.77 21.04 5.94
C ILE A 204 20.59 20.73 6.87
N LEU A 205 20.90 20.38 8.10
CA LEU A 205 19.91 20.14 9.14
C LEU A 205 19.59 21.42 9.90
N ASP A 206 18.45 21.45 10.58
CA ASP A 206 18.03 22.56 11.46
C ASP A 206 18.98 22.81 12.63
N SER A 207 19.76 21.80 13.03
CA SER A 207 20.88 21.92 13.98
C SER A 207 22.10 22.66 13.40
N GLY A 208 22.14 22.90 12.10
CA GLY A 208 23.31 23.42 11.39
C GLY A 208 24.31 22.34 10.98
N GLU A 209 24.06 21.06 11.28
CA GLU A 209 24.90 19.94 10.86
C GLU A 209 24.78 19.72 9.35
N GLU A 210 25.92 19.44 8.71
CA GLU A 210 25.97 19.06 7.29
C GLU A 210 26.08 17.54 7.16
N VAL A 211 25.21 16.93 6.34
CA VAL A 211 25.18 15.50 6.09
C VAL A 211 25.47 15.21 4.63
N THR A 212 26.50 14.40 4.37
CA THR A 212 26.87 13.91 3.04
C THR A 212 26.65 12.41 2.93
N ALA A 213 26.44 11.90 1.71
CA ALA A 213 26.32 10.49 1.41
C ALA A 213 26.78 10.16 -0.02
N ASP A 214 27.04 8.87 -0.25
CA ASP A 214 27.25 8.36 -1.62
C ASP A 214 25.90 8.15 -2.33
N LEU A 215 24.86 7.77 -1.55
CA LEU A 215 23.49 7.56 -2.02
C LEU A 215 22.50 8.13 -1.02
N PHE A 216 21.51 8.88 -1.52
CA PHE A 216 20.38 9.36 -0.75
C PHE A 216 19.12 8.59 -1.13
N VAL A 217 18.34 8.20 -0.12
CA VAL A 217 17.02 7.58 -0.31
C VAL A 217 15.95 8.58 0.14
N ASP A 218 15.17 9.06 -0.80
CA ASP A 218 14.06 9.98 -0.53
C ASP A 218 12.81 9.21 -0.09
N CYS A 219 12.47 9.30 1.19
CA CYS A 219 11.27 8.75 1.81
C CYS A 219 10.40 9.86 2.46
N THR A 220 10.45 11.09 1.89
CA THR A 220 9.83 12.29 2.46
C THR A 220 8.34 12.45 2.14
N GLY A 221 7.69 11.35 1.73
CA GLY A 221 6.26 11.35 1.45
C GLY A 221 5.91 12.16 0.19
N PHE A 222 4.70 12.68 0.11
CA PHE A 222 4.24 13.47 -1.05
C PHE A 222 5.08 14.72 -1.34
N LYS A 223 5.89 15.16 -0.36
CA LYS A 223 6.80 16.28 -0.55
C LYS A 223 7.87 15.99 -1.58
N SER A 224 8.41 14.75 -1.59
CA SER A 224 9.49 14.33 -2.48
C SER A 224 10.66 15.33 -2.48
N LEU A 225 11.16 15.60 -1.26
CA LEU A 225 12.10 16.70 -0.99
C LEU A 225 13.37 16.64 -1.84
N LEU A 226 13.92 15.44 -2.05
CA LEU A 226 15.19 15.31 -2.77
C LEU A 226 14.96 15.10 -4.27
N LEU A 227 14.05 14.19 -4.64
CA LEU A 227 13.81 13.87 -6.05
C LEU A 227 12.97 14.94 -6.73
N GLY A 228 11.83 15.30 -6.12
CA GLY A 228 10.87 16.23 -6.71
C GLY A 228 11.26 17.69 -6.55
N GLU A 229 11.59 18.12 -5.31
CA GLU A 229 11.89 19.54 -5.05
C GLU A 229 13.34 19.89 -5.42
N ALA A 230 14.35 19.14 -4.94
CA ALA A 230 15.74 19.52 -5.14
C ALA A 230 16.31 19.13 -6.51
N LEU A 231 15.95 17.97 -7.07
CA LEU A 231 16.38 17.55 -8.39
C LEU A 231 15.41 17.90 -9.51
N GLU A 232 14.24 18.45 -9.18
CA GLU A 232 13.19 18.89 -10.13
C GLU A 232 12.78 17.77 -11.13
N GLU A 233 12.79 16.50 -10.67
CA GLU A 233 12.43 15.40 -11.55
C GLU A 233 10.94 15.47 -11.91
N PRO A 234 10.58 15.39 -13.21
CA PRO A 234 9.20 15.49 -13.66
C PRO A 234 8.29 14.44 -13.04
N PHE A 235 7.04 14.83 -12.77
CA PHE A 235 6.00 13.97 -12.25
C PHE A 235 4.93 13.72 -13.33
N ILE A 236 4.63 12.45 -13.57
CA ILE A 236 3.61 11.99 -14.51
C ILE A 236 2.33 11.73 -13.72
N SER A 237 1.33 12.58 -13.92
CA SER A 237 0.01 12.41 -13.30
C SER A 237 -0.78 11.29 -13.97
N TYR A 238 -1.53 10.54 -13.17
CA TYR A 238 -2.49 9.53 -13.62
C TYR A 238 -3.95 9.96 -13.40
N ASN A 239 -4.21 11.24 -13.13
CA ASN A 239 -5.56 11.73 -12.83
C ASN A 239 -6.56 11.47 -13.97
N ASP A 240 -6.10 11.45 -15.23
CA ASP A 240 -6.96 11.12 -16.37
C ASP A 240 -7.50 9.69 -16.31
N MET A 241 -6.79 8.79 -15.67
CA MET A 241 -7.14 7.38 -15.50
C MET A 241 -7.74 7.08 -14.13
N LEU A 242 -7.17 7.67 -13.09
CA LEU A 242 -7.53 7.47 -11.66
C LEU A 242 -7.86 8.83 -11.04
N PRO A 243 -9.15 9.22 -10.99
CA PRO A 243 -9.55 10.58 -10.60
C PRO A 243 -9.53 10.84 -9.11
N ASN A 244 -9.43 9.78 -8.29
CA ASN A 244 -9.49 9.92 -6.85
C ASN A 244 -8.21 10.59 -6.31
N ASN A 245 -8.38 11.78 -5.78
CA ASN A 245 -7.29 12.64 -5.35
C ASN A 245 -7.37 13.03 -3.86
N ARG A 246 -8.36 12.48 -3.15
CA ARG A 246 -8.61 12.83 -1.76
C ARG A 246 -9.09 11.66 -0.94
N ALA A 247 -8.78 11.66 0.37
CA ALA A 247 -9.31 10.69 1.30
C ALA A 247 -9.61 11.31 2.67
N LEU A 248 -10.72 10.89 3.26
CA LEU A 248 -11.04 11.10 4.68
C LEU A 248 -10.75 9.82 5.44
N ALA A 249 -9.87 9.87 6.42
CA ALA A 249 -9.45 8.69 7.17
C ALA A 249 -9.74 8.84 8.66
N THR A 250 -10.19 7.76 9.29
CA THR A 250 -10.45 7.70 10.71
C THR A 250 -10.16 6.33 11.31
N ARG A 251 -10.33 6.19 12.60
CA ARG A 251 -10.10 4.97 13.38
C ARG A 251 -11.28 4.74 14.28
N ILE A 252 -11.82 3.53 14.23
CA ILE A 252 -13.05 3.18 14.96
C ILE A 252 -12.75 2.03 15.93
N PRO A 253 -13.08 2.15 17.23
CA PRO A 253 -12.99 1.02 18.15
C PRO A 253 -14.01 -0.05 17.78
N TYR A 254 -13.66 -1.32 18.02
CA TYR A 254 -14.61 -2.42 17.88
C TYR A 254 -15.73 -2.33 18.92
N LYS A 255 -16.96 -2.60 18.50
CA LYS A 255 -18.10 -2.87 19.37
C LYS A 255 -18.26 -4.37 19.62
N ASP A 256 -18.03 -5.16 18.57
CA ASP A 256 -18.06 -6.62 18.58
C ASP A 256 -16.83 -7.13 17.82
N LYS A 257 -15.71 -7.27 18.52
CA LYS A 257 -14.44 -7.65 17.91
C LYS A 257 -14.51 -8.99 17.17
N GLU A 258 -15.30 -9.95 17.67
CA GLU A 258 -15.39 -11.27 17.02
C GLU A 258 -16.04 -11.19 15.63
N LYS A 259 -16.96 -10.24 15.44
CA LYS A 259 -17.59 -10.02 14.14
C LYS A 259 -16.80 -9.07 13.24
N GLU A 260 -16.23 -8.00 13.82
CA GLU A 260 -15.62 -6.92 13.06
C GLU A 260 -14.15 -7.18 12.69
N LEU A 261 -13.48 -8.12 13.35
CA LEU A 261 -12.12 -8.53 13.02
C LEU A 261 -12.14 -9.53 11.85
N GLU A 262 -12.49 -9.03 10.67
CA GLU A 262 -12.55 -9.83 9.44
C GLU A 262 -11.13 -10.13 8.92
N PRO A 263 -10.83 -11.36 8.46
CA PRO A 263 -9.50 -11.70 7.93
C PRO A 263 -9.34 -11.28 6.46
N PHE A 264 -9.89 -10.12 6.09
CA PHE A 264 -9.78 -9.51 4.76
C PHE A 264 -9.99 -7.99 4.84
N THR A 265 -9.48 -7.28 3.84
CA THR A 265 -9.81 -5.87 3.62
C THR A 265 -11.15 -5.80 2.89
N ASN A 266 -12.09 -4.99 3.37
CA ASN A 266 -13.31 -4.71 2.63
C ASN A 266 -13.23 -3.33 1.98
N SER A 267 -13.39 -3.28 0.66
CA SER A 267 -13.49 -2.08 -0.14
C SER A 267 -14.93 -1.94 -0.61
N THR A 268 -15.67 -0.94 -0.10
CA THR A 268 -17.09 -0.71 -0.43
C THR A 268 -17.24 0.52 -1.31
N ALA A 269 -17.78 0.35 -2.50
CA ALA A 269 -18.05 1.44 -3.43
C ALA A 269 -19.22 2.31 -2.96
N LEU A 270 -19.02 3.63 -2.89
CA LEU A 270 -20.03 4.64 -2.58
C LEU A 270 -20.42 5.43 -3.84
N GLY A 271 -21.13 6.52 -3.67
CA GLY A 271 -21.60 7.35 -4.78
C GLY A 271 -20.47 8.04 -5.55
N ASN A 272 -19.42 8.49 -4.87
CA ASN A 272 -18.35 9.29 -5.47
C ASN A 272 -16.93 8.77 -5.16
N GLY A 273 -16.81 7.47 -4.83
CA GLY A 273 -15.56 6.84 -4.47
C GLY A 273 -15.78 5.51 -3.76
N TRP A 274 -14.87 5.16 -2.84
CA TRP A 274 -14.94 3.89 -2.11
C TRP A 274 -14.34 4.00 -0.70
N VAL A 275 -14.90 3.23 0.22
CA VAL A 275 -14.44 3.14 1.60
C VAL A 275 -13.62 1.88 1.81
N TRP A 276 -12.45 2.01 2.45
CA TRP A 276 -11.71 0.86 2.95
C TRP A 276 -12.06 0.56 4.40
N ASN A 277 -12.10 -0.72 4.75
CA ASN A 277 -12.13 -1.22 6.11
C ASN A 277 -10.93 -2.17 6.29
N ILE A 278 -10.02 -1.79 7.18
CA ILE A 278 -8.78 -2.52 7.50
C ILE A 278 -8.83 -2.93 8.97
N PRO A 279 -9.25 -4.17 9.27
CA PRO A 279 -9.34 -4.66 10.64
C PRO A 279 -7.95 -5.00 11.18
N SER A 280 -7.38 -4.12 12.02
CA SER A 280 -6.19 -4.44 12.81
C SER A 280 -6.60 -5.06 14.16
N TRP A 281 -5.64 -5.59 14.92
CA TRP A 281 -5.98 -6.31 16.15
C TRP A 281 -6.79 -5.49 17.16
N GLU A 282 -6.49 -4.19 17.32
CA GLU A 282 -7.13 -3.36 18.35
C GLU A 282 -8.28 -2.50 17.84
N ARG A 283 -8.38 -2.27 16.53
CA ARG A 283 -9.31 -1.31 15.97
C ARG A 283 -9.54 -1.52 14.47
N LEU A 284 -10.62 -0.96 13.97
CA LEU A 284 -10.86 -0.83 12.54
C LEU A 284 -10.26 0.48 12.03
N GLY A 285 -9.30 0.41 11.10
CA GLY A 285 -8.89 1.53 10.27
C GLY A 285 -9.85 1.65 9.10
N THR A 286 -10.41 2.84 8.87
CA THR A 286 -11.37 3.05 7.78
C THR A 286 -11.20 4.43 7.17
N GLY A 287 -11.59 4.58 5.93
CA GLY A 287 -11.57 5.88 5.26
C GLY A 287 -12.19 5.84 3.88
N TYR A 288 -12.59 7.00 3.43
CA TYR A 288 -13.25 7.22 2.16
C TYR A 288 -12.33 7.88 1.16
N VAL A 289 -12.00 7.17 0.07
CA VAL A 289 -11.26 7.68 -1.10
C VAL A 289 -12.27 8.21 -2.10
N PHE A 290 -12.10 9.45 -2.54
CA PHE A 290 -13.03 10.12 -3.46
C PHE A 290 -12.33 11.13 -4.37
N SER A 291 -13.06 11.61 -5.36
CA SER A 291 -12.60 12.70 -6.24
C SER A 291 -13.32 14.00 -5.89
N ASP A 292 -12.57 15.06 -5.55
CA ASP A 292 -13.12 16.38 -5.27
C ASP A 292 -13.64 17.12 -6.52
N GLU A 293 -13.55 16.47 -7.70
CA GLU A 293 -14.24 16.89 -8.92
C GLU A 293 -15.76 16.63 -8.84
N TYR A 294 -16.19 15.60 -8.11
CA TYR A 294 -17.58 15.13 -8.09
C TYR A 294 -18.32 15.39 -6.78
N ILE A 295 -17.59 15.61 -5.70
CA ILE A 295 -18.20 15.80 -4.37
C ILE A 295 -17.32 16.75 -3.53
N THR A 296 -17.97 17.62 -2.75
CA THR A 296 -17.24 18.47 -1.77
C THR A 296 -16.74 17.62 -0.61
N VAL A 297 -15.78 18.16 0.16
CA VAL A 297 -15.25 17.45 1.34
C VAL A 297 -16.32 17.26 2.41
N GLU A 298 -17.14 18.27 2.61
CA GLU A 298 -18.22 18.30 3.57
C GLU A 298 -19.29 17.27 3.22
N ASP A 299 -19.69 17.17 1.96
CA ASP A 299 -20.65 16.16 1.48
C ASP A 299 -20.03 14.75 1.51
N ALA A 300 -18.74 14.62 1.21
CA ALA A 300 -18.03 13.34 1.31
C ALA A 300 -17.93 12.86 2.76
N GLU A 301 -17.72 13.77 3.72
CA GLU A 301 -17.74 13.41 5.14
C GLU A 301 -19.13 12.91 5.57
N GLU A 302 -20.19 13.57 5.14
CA GLU A 302 -21.55 13.12 5.45
C GLU A 302 -21.90 11.80 4.75
N GLU A 303 -21.53 11.60 3.49
CA GLU A 303 -21.68 10.31 2.78
C GLU A 303 -20.93 9.19 3.52
N PHE A 304 -19.71 9.47 3.98
CA PHE A 304 -18.94 8.51 4.77
C PHE A 304 -19.61 8.18 6.12
N LYS A 305 -20.11 9.20 6.84
CA LYS A 305 -20.87 8.99 8.08
C LYS A 305 -22.12 8.15 7.85
N GLN A 306 -22.85 8.38 6.75
CA GLN A 306 -24.01 7.56 6.37
C GLN A 306 -23.61 6.11 6.11
N HIS A 307 -22.50 5.87 5.44
CA HIS A 307 -21.98 4.52 5.25
C HIS A 307 -21.64 3.84 6.58
N LEU A 308 -20.97 4.53 7.51
CA LEU A 308 -20.62 3.98 8.83
C LEU A 308 -21.85 3.62 9.68
N MET A 309 -23.02 4.22 9.41
CA MET A 309 -24.30 3.93 10.06
C MET A 309 -25.13 2.88 9.31
N SER A 310 -24.74 2.51 8.10
CA SER A 310 -25.52 1.63 7.23
C SER A 310 -25.35 0.15 7.58
N ASP A 311 -26.21 -0.68 7.02
CA ASP A 311 -26.16 -2.15 7.07
C ASP A 311 -25.03 -2.76 6.22
N LYS A 312 -24.29 -1.94 5.47
CA LYS A 312 -23.04 -2.34 4.78
C LYS A 312 -21.88 -2.51 5.77
N MET A 313 -21.98 -1.94 6.97
CA MET A 313 -21.04 -2.19 8.06
C MET A 313 -21.41 -3.46 8.81
N VAL A 314 -20.41 -4.28 9.18
CA VAL A 314 -20.63 -5.49 10.01
C VAL A 314 -21.34 -5.15 11.31
N VAL A 315 -20.95 -4.04 11.94
CA VAL A 315 -21.63 -3.48 13.12
C VAL A 315 -21.82 -1.98 12.86
N PRO A 316 -23.05 -1.55 12.50
CA PRO A 316 -23.35 -0.14 12.26
C PRO A 316 -23.08 0.74 13.48
N ARG A 317 -22.64 1.97 13.23
CA ARG A 317 -22.42 3.00 14.25
C ARG A 317 -23.69 3.86 14.39
N THR A 318 -23.86 4.48 15.55
CA THR A 318 -24.92 5.47 15.76
C THR A 318 -24.51 6.84 15.26
N ARG A 319 -25.44 7.75 15.06
CA ARG A 319 -25.16 9.14 14.68
C ARG A 319 -24.22 9.83 15.68
N GLU A 320 -24.45 9.66 16.97
CA GLU A 320 -23.60 10.23 18.03
C GLU A 320 -22.14 9.73 17.94
N GLU A 321 -21.97 8.43 17.66
CA GLU A 321 -20.64 7.85 17.52
C GLU A 321 -19.89 8.43 16.30
N VAL A 322 -20.54 8.49 15.13
CA VAL A 322 -19.87 9.01 13.91
C VAL A 322 -19.61 10.51 13.98
N ASP A 323 -20.46 11.29 14.68
CA ASP A 323 -20.22 12.71 14.88
C ASP A 323 -19.08 13.01 15.87
N SER A 324 -18.71 12.03 16.71
CA SER A 324 -17.55 12.13 17.60
C SER A 324 -16.22 11.79 16.95
N LEU A 325 -16.23 11.26 15.72
CA LEU A 325 -15.01 10.87 15.01
C LEU A 325 -14.27 12.09 14.47
N GLU A 326 -12.94 12.03 14.57
CA GLU A 326 -12.06 12.96 13.87
C GLU A 326 -11.66 12.36 12.52
N PHE A 327 -11.90 13.11 11.44
CA PHE A 327 -11.52 12.72 10.09
C PHE A 327 -10.26 13.46 9.67
N LYS A 328 -9.24 12.70 9.29
CA LYS A 328 -8.03 13.26 8.70
C LYS A 328 -8.23 13.40 7.20
N ASP A 329 -8.22 14.64 6.72
CA ASP A 329 -8.24 14.94 5.30
C ASP A 329 -6.84 14.77 4.68
N ILE A 330 -6.74 13.94 3.66
CA ILE A 330 -5.49 13.59 2.98
C ILE A 330 -5.64 13.92 1.49
N ARG A 331 -4.82 14.86 1.02
CA ARG A 331 -4.68 15.12 -0.41
C ARG A 331 -3.65 14.17 -1.01
N MET A 332 -4.01 13.54 -2.11
CA MET A 332 -3.20 12.53 -2.76
C MET A 332 -2.70 13.05 -4.12
N ARG A 333 -1.41 12.89 -4.36
CA ARG A 333 -0.79 13.15 -5.67
C ARG A 333 -0.68 11.84 -6.43
N VAL A 334 -1.65 11.55 -7.30
CA VAL A 334 -1.75 10.29 -8.03
C VAL A 334 -0.86 10.31 -9.27
N GLY A 335 0.06 9.38 -9.36
CA GLY A 335 1.04 9.28 -10.43
C GLY A 335 2.41 8.86 -9.92
N ILE A 336 3.43 9.02 -10.76
CA ILE A 336 4.83 8.65 -10.46
C ILE A 336 5.78 9.69 -11.05
N HIS A 337 6.95 9.91 -10.43
CA HIS A 337 8.04 10.61 -11.11
C HIS A 337 8.51 9.82 -12.34
N GLU A 338 8.90 10.52 -13.40
CA GLU A 338 9.35 9.90 -14.66
C GLU A 338 10.51 8.91 -14.40
N ARG A 339 11.42 9.30 -13.53
CA ARG A 339 12.51 8.46 -13.03
C ARG A 339 12.54 8.51 -11.50
N THR A 340 12.61 7.37 -10.87
CA THR A 340 12.69 7.27 -9.40
C THR A 340 14.09 7.10 -8.87
N PHE A 341 15.09 6.85 -9.76
CA PHE A 341 16.51 6.82 -9.45
C PHE A 341 17.29 7.78 -10.37
N VAL A 342 17.62 8.95 -9.86
CA VAL A 342 18.29 10.03 -10.60
C VAL A 342 19.57 10.43 -9.89
N LYS A 343 20.69 10.49 -10.61
CA LYS A 343 22.00 10.87 -10.08
C LYS A 343 22.39 9.97 -8.87
N ASN A 344 22.42 10.52 -7.65
CA ASN A 344 22.67 9.80 -6.40
C ASN A 344 21.44 9.79 -5.46
N VAL A 345 20.25 10.01 -6.01
CA VAL A 345 19.00 10.00 -5.27
C VAL A 345 18.09 8.90 -5.82
N VAL A 346 17.53 8.08 -4.93
CA VAL A 346 16.44 7.13 -5.22
C VAL A 346 15.25 7.44 -4.34
N ALA A 347 14.06 7.61 -4.93
CA ALA A 347 12.83 7.83 -4.20
C ALA A 347 12.10 6.50 -3.97
N ILE A 348 11.57 6.31 -2.76
CA ILE A 348 10.85 5.11 -2.34
C ILE A 348 9.59 5.50 -1.55
N GLY A 349 8.48 4.81 -1.83
CA GLY A 349 7.18 5.11 -1.23
C GLY A 349 6.54 6.34 -1.88
N LEU A 350 5.84 7.14 -1.10
CA LEU A 350 5.05 8.28 -1.59
C LEU A 350 5.90 9.37 -2.26
N SER A 351 7.20 9.42 -2.00
CA SER A 351 8.14 10.32 -2.70
C SER A 351 8.41 9.89 -4.14
N ALA A 352 8.34 8.60 -4.43
CA ALA A 352 8.43 8.08 -5.80
C ALA A 352 7.14 8.29 -6.59
N GLY A 353 6.00 8.05 -5.95
CA GLY A 353 4.68 8.14 -6.55
C GLY A 353 3.59 7.57 -5.65
N PHE A 354 2.35 7.64 -6.13
CA PHE A 354 1.19 7.12 -5.42
C PHE A 354 0.08 6.71 -6.39
N ILE A 355 -0.54 5.60 -6.07
CA ILE A 355 -1.79 5.12 -6.68
C ILE A 355 -2.72 4.78 -5.51
N GLU A 356 -4.00 5.11 -5.63
CA GLU A 356 -4.99 4.77 -4.61
C GLU A 356 -4.86 3.30 -4.17
N PRO A 357 -4.97 3.01 -2.85
CA PRO A 357 -4.58 1.72 -2.30
C PRO A 357 -5.68 0.65 -2.41
N LEU A 358 -6.50 0.71 -3.47
CA LEU A 358 -7.62 -0.22 -3.70
C LEU A 358 -7.15 -1.68 -3.70
N GLU A 359 -5.96 -1.94 -4.24
CA GLU A 359 -5.32 -3.24 -4.30
C GLU A 359 -4.18 -3.41 -3.27
N SER A 360 -4.16 -2.60 -2.21
CA SER A 360 -3.17 -2.69 -1.11
C SER A 360 -1.71 -2.57 -1.58
N ASN A 361 -1.47 -1.80 -2.63
CA ASN A 361 -0.19 -1.70 -3.33
C ASN A 361 0.85 -0.82 -2.62
N GLY A 362 0.48 -0.07 -1.57
CA GLY A 362 1.34 0.93 -0.96
C GLY A 362 2.69 0.38 -0.48
N LEU A 363 2.68 -0.52 0.50
CA LEU A 363 3.92 -1.11 1.02
C LEU A 363 4.52 -2.16 0.07
N TYR A 364 3.71 -2.77 -0.80
CA TYR A 364 4.22 -3.67 -1.82
C TYR A 364 5.24 -2.98 -2.73
N THR A 365 4.93 -1.79 -3.23
CA THR A 365 5.87 -1.02 -4.06
C THR A 365 7.13 -0.62 -3.30
N VAL A 366 7.04 -0.38 -2.00
CA VAL A 366 8.22 -0.06 -1.16
C VAL A 366 9.20 -1.22 -1.15
N HIS A 367 8.79 -2.42 -0.72
CA HIS A 367 9.72 -3.54 -0.61
C HIS A 367 10.21 -4.05 -1.97
N GLU A 368 9.39 -4.02 -3.03
CA GLU A 368 9.82 -4.37 -4.37
C GLU A 368 10.89 -3.41 -4.92
N PHE A 369 10.73 -2.11 -4.66
CA PHE A 369 11.74 -1.13 -5.05
C PHE A 369 13.03 -1.31 -4.25
N LEU A 370 12.92 -1.68 -2.98
CA LEU A 370 14.08 -1.99 -2.15
C LEU A 370 14.84 -3.20 -2.65
N PHE A 371 14.18 -4.30 -3.01
CA PHE A 371 14.84 -5.46 -3.59
C PHE A 371 15.55 -5.14 -4.91
N LYS A 372 14.95 -4.31 -5.76
CA LYS A 372 15.59 -3.83 -6.99
C LYS A 372 16.78 -2.92 -6.71
N LEU A 373 16.68 -2.05 -5.72
CA LEU A 373 17.78 -1.19 -5.29
C LEU A 373 18.96 -2.02 -4.75
N ILE A 374 18.67 -2.97 -3.85
CA ILE A 374 19.66 -3.90 -3.30
C ILE A 374 20.41 -4.57 -4.46
N LYS A 375 19.68 -5.15 -5.41
CA LYS A 375 20.29 -5.79 -6.59
C LYS A 375 21.18 -4.84 -7.41
N SER A 376 20.78 -3.56 -7.52
CA SER A 376 21.61 -2.56 -8.22
C SER A 376 22.89 -2.20 -7.48
N LEU A 377 22.90 -2.34 -6.14
CA LEU A 377 24.05 -2.05 -5.28
C LEU A 377 25.01 -3.22 -5.10
N GLU A 378 24.70 -4.43 -5.58
CA GLU A 378 25.60 -5.60 -5.56
C GLU A 378 26.85 -5.38 -6.44
N ARG A 379 26.77 -4.48 -7.41
CA ARG A 379 27.86 -4.18 -8.32
C ARG A 379 28.87 -3.23 -7.69
N PRO A 380 30.16 -3.30 -8.08
CA PRO A 380 31.22 -2.40 -7.59
C PRO A 380 30.95 -0.91 -7.86
N ALA A 381 30.11 -0.62 -8.84
CA ALA A 381 29.67 0.74 -9.17
C ALA A 381 28.24 0.74 -9.74
N VAL A 382 27.46 1.74 -9.36
CA VAL A 382 26.14 1.99 -9.95
C VAL A 382 26.31 2.87 -11.18
N THR A 383 26.09 2.30 -12.34
CA THR A 383 26.19 2.98 -13.64
C THR A 383 24.86 3.61 -14.06
N GLN A 384 24.84 4.34 -15.17
CA GLN A 384 23.58 4.83 -15.73
C GLN A 384 22.68 3.68 -16.16
N TRP A 385 23.25 2.60 -16.70
CA TRP A 385 22.52 1.39 -17.07
C TRP A 385 21.73 0.78 -15.87
N ASP A 386 22.35 0.71 -14.70
CA ASP A 386 21.69 0.17 -13.49
C ASP A 386 20.49 1.01 -13.07
N LYS A 387 20.61 2.33 -13.19
CA LYS A 387 19.52 3.28 -12.93
C LYS A 387 18.41 3.16 -13.97
N ASP A 388 18.75 3.03 -15.24
CA ASP A 388 17.77 2.91 -16.33
C ASP A 388 16.97 1.61 -16.19
N VAL A 389 17.64 0.49 -15.81
CA VAL A 389 16.97 -0.78 -15.50
C VAL A 389 16.05 -0.65 -14.31
N TYR A 390 16.51 0.01 -13.23
CA TYR A 390 15.68 0.27 -12.05
C TYR A 390 14.46 1.12 -12.42
N ASN A 391 14.64 2.23 -13.11
CA ASN A 391 13.58 3.16 -13.51
C ASN A 391 12.56 2.49 -14.42
N SER A 392 13.01 1.70 -15.40
CA SER A 392 12.11 0.94 -16.29
C SER A 392 11.25 -0.06 -15.50
N ALA A 393 11.85 -0.77 -14.56
CA ALA A 393 11.12 -1.73 -13.73
C ALA A 393 10.13 -1.04 -12.79
N ALA A 394 10.52 0.09 -12.16
CA ALA A 394 9.67 0.88 -11.31
C ALA A 394 8.47 1.46 -12.08
N PHE A 395 8.74 2.11 -13.22
CA PHE A 395 7.70 2.68 -14.07
C PHE A 395 6.72 1.61 -14.58
N GLY A 396 7.23 0.45 -15.02
CA GLY A 396 6.40 -0.67 -15.47
C GLY A 396 5.48 -1.20 -14.37
N MET A 397 5.99 -1.34 -13.15
CA MET A 397 5.19 -1.78 -12.00
C MET A 397 4.06 -0.79 -11.68
N TRP A 398 4.38 0.50 -11.57
CA TRP A 398 3.38 1.53 -11.29
C TRP A 398 2.30 1.60 -12.36
N ARG A 399 2.70 1.55 -13.63
CA ARG A 399 1.75 1.55 -14.75
C ARG A 399 0.82 0.33 -14.70
N ASN A 400 1.35 -0.85 -14.41
CA ASN A 400 0.55 -2.06 -14.32
C ASN A 400 -0.46 -1.98 -13.15
N PHE A 401 -0.04 -1.48 -11.99
CA PHE A 401 -0.97 -1.25 -10.87
C PHE A 401 -2.04 -0.21 -11.21
N ALA A 402 -1.65 0.90 -11.84
CA ALA A 402 -2.61 1.92 -12.24
C ALA A 402 -3.67 1.38 -13.20
N GLN A 403 -3.26 0.58 -14.19
CA GLN A 403 -4.18 -0.09 -15.11
C GLN A 403 -5.06 -1.11 -14.39
N PHE A 404 -4.50 -1.87 -13.46
CA PHE A 404 -5.25 -2.86 -12.69
C PHE A 404 -6.32 -2.19 -11.80
N VAL A 405 -5.98 -1.10 -11.13
CA VAL A 405 -6.96 -0.31 -10.37
C VAL A 405 -8.03 0.28 -11.27
N ALA A 406 -7.64 0.88 -12.42
CA ALA A 406 -8.57 1.45 -13.38
C ALA A 406 -9.55 0.41 -13.94
N MET A 407 -9.13 -0.86 -14.05
CA MET A 407 -9.99 -1.95 -14.51
C MET A 407 -11.23 -2.12 -13.60
N HIS A 408 -11.10 -1.95 -12.28
CA HIS A 408 -12.23 -2.06 -11.34
C HIS A 408 -13.34 -1.05 -11.66
N TYR A 409 -12.97 0.15 -12.08
CA TYR A 409 -13.92 1.18 -12.48
C TYR A 409 -14.51 0.94 -13.88
N SER A 410 -13.65 0.56 -14.81
CA SER A 410 -14.05 0.40 -16.21
C SER A 410 -14.90 -0.84 -16.48
N LEU A 411 -14.78 -1.88 -15.64
CA LEU A 411 -15.64 -3.06 -15.68
C LEU A 411 -16.95 -2.90 -14.90
N SER A 412 -17.09 -1.83 -14.13
CA SER A 412 -18.33 -1.51 -13.43
C SER A 412 -19.44 -1.16 -14.42
N ILE A 413 -20.66 -1.63 -14.14
CA ILE A 413 -21.88 -1.24 -14.86
C ILE A 413 -22.66 -0.16 -14.13
N ARG A 414 -22.09 0.41 -13.06
CA ARG A 414 -22.73 1.47 -12.28
C ARG A 414 -22.89 2.75 -13.11
N ASP A 415 -24.07 3.32 -13.05
CA ASP A 415 -24.44 4.58 -13.70
C ASP A 415 -25.27 5.49 -12.77
N ASP A 416 -25.27 5.17 -11.48
CA ASP A 416 -26.10 5.81 -10.46
C ASP A 416 -25.61 7.23 -10.09
N THR A 417 -24.36 7.58 -10.42
CA THR A 417 -23.82 8.94 -10.24
C THR A 417 -22.98 9.38 -11.44
N GLU A 418 -22.71 10.68 -11.56
CA GLU A 418 -21.81 11.20 -12.60
C GLU A 418 -20.37 10.68 -12.42
N TYR A 419 -19.93 10.44 -11.19
CA TYR A 419 -18.64 9.81 -10.90
C TYR A 419 -18.53 8.43 -11.56
N TRP A 420 -19.51 7.53 -11.36
CA TRP A 420 -19.48 6.18 -11.93
C TRP A 420 -19.62 6.20 -13.45
N LYS A 421 -20.53 7.02 -14.00
CA LYS A 421 -20.65 7.21 -15.47
C LYS A 421 -19.35 7.68 -16.12
N ALA A 422 -18.67 8.64 -15.50
CA ALA A 422 -17.42 9.16 -16.00
C ALA A 422 -16.31 8.09 -15.94
N ASN A 423 -16.22 7.33 -14.85
CA ASN A 423 -15.20 6.31 -14.67
C ASN A 423 -15.36 5.11 -15.63
N ALA A 424 -16.58 4.68 -15.91
CA ALA A 424 -16.85 3.63 -16.90
C ALA A 424 -16.37 3.99 -18.32
N ASN A 425 -16.24 5.28 -18.62
CA ASN A 425 -15.83 5.81 -19.94
C ASN A 425 -14.38 6.33 -19.97
N ARG A 426 -13.62 6.20 -18.87
CA ARG A 426 -12.23 6.68 -18.82
C ARG A 426 -11.29 5.80 -19.64
N THR A 427 -10.19 6.38 -20.07
CA THR A 427 -9.13 5.68 -20.79
C THR A 427 -8.29 4.87 -19.83
N TRP A 428 -8.10 3.59 -20.11
CA TRP A 428 -7.30 2.67 -19.28
C TRP A 428 -5.78 2.83 -19.46
N SER A 429 -5.37 3.54 -20.44
CA SER A 429 -3.97 3.74 -20.74
C SER A 429 -3.63 5.21 -20.59
N PRO A 430 -2.69 5.58 -19.70
CA PRO A 430 -2.11 6.90 -19.78
C PRO A 430 -1.53 7.02 -21.18
N GLY A 431 -1.83 8.12 -21.85
CA GLY A 431 -1.49 8.33 -23.24
C GLY A 431 -0.10 7.82 -23.59
N MET A 432 -0.05 6.81 -24.40
CA MET A 432 1.15 6.43 -25.12
C MET A 432 1.24 7.32 -26.34
#